data_b4966d890d07e4a5f0893e550b2363ad
#
_entry.id   b4966d890d07e4a5f0893e550b2363ad
#
_cell.length_a   1.000
_cell.length_b   1.000
_cell.length_c   1.000
_cell.angle_alpha   90.00
_cell.angle_beta   90.00
_cell.angle_gamma   90.00
#
_symmetry.space_group_name_H-M   'P 1'
#
loop_
_entity.id
_entity.type
_entity.pdbx_description
1 polymer ?
#
loop_
_entity_poly.entity_id
_entity_poly.type
_entity_poly.pdbx_seq_one_letter_code
_entity_poly.pdbx_strand_id
1 'polypeptide(L)'
;MTSKLKVLQVIPKLGYGGAETGCYDLAHFLGENDCLSCIVTSGGELVRFINKKKVKLIKLPVQSKNPILILFNAIALVFIILFNNISIVHVRSRAPAWSCLLATKITRRKFVTTFHGTYNFKNSVKKFYNSVMVRSSLIIAGSNFIFLHVNRNYSKYLNVKKRFLVIFRGINVDYFESSTISESEENQQLKDWGLDKSKK
;
A
#
# COMPACT_ATOMS: atom_id res chain seq x y z
N MET A 1 15.26 15.68 -21.10
CA MET A 1 15.50 14.82 -19.92
C MET A 1 14.17 14.50 -19.26
N THR A 2 13.67 13.29 -19.38
CA THR A 2 12.47 12.85 -18.67
C THR A 2 12.77 12.85 -17.18
N SER A 3 12.03 13.65 -16.41
CA SER A 3 12.21 13.72 -14.96
C SER A 3 11.96 12.33 -14.38
N LYS A 4 12.92 11.77 -13.63
CA LYS A 4 12.76 10.48 -12.94
C LYS A 4 11.49 10.49 -12.12
N LEU A 5 10.68 9.45 -12.24
CA LEU A 5 9.46 9.27 -11.43
C LEU A 5 9.83 9.19 -9.95
N LYS A 6 9.08 9.89 -9.10
CA LYS A 6 9.30 9.94 -7.65
C LYS A 6 8.03 9.54 -6.92
N VAL A 7 8.04 8.37 -6.28
CA VAL A 7 6.87 7.75 -5.66
C VAL A 7 7.04 7.66 -4.15
N LEU A 8 6.04 8.15 -3.43
CA LEU A 8 5.89 7.99 -1.99
C LEU A 8 4.76 7.01 -1.71
N GLN A 9 5.08 5.85 -1.18
CA GLN A 9 4.09 4.90 -0.65
C GLN A 9 3.84 5.17 0.83
N VAL A 10 2.57 5.21 1.24
CA VAL A 10 2.20 5.44 2.64
C VAL A 10 1.33 4.29 3.13
N ILE A 11 1.79 3.61 4.17
CA ILE A 11 1.15 2.45 4.76
C ILE A 11 1.21 2.51 6.29
N PRO A 12 0.14 2.12 7.03
CA PRO A 12 0.11 2.25 8.50
C PRO A 12 1.25 1.50 9.19
N LYS A 13 1.42 0.22 8.86
CA LYS A 13 2.46 -0.67 9.38
C LYS A 13 3.00 -1.50 8.21
N LEU A 14 4.28 -1.78 8.21
CA LEU A 14 4.93 -2.62 7.20
C LEU A 14 5.20 -4.02 7.77
N GLY A 15 4.11 -4.78 7.97
CA GLY A 15 4.13 -6.16 8.48
C GLY A 15 4.20 -7.20 7.36
N TYR A 16 3.81 -8.44 7.68
CA TYR A 16 3.84 -9.55 6.71
C TYR A 16 2.52 -9.75 5.94
N GLY A 17 1.56 -8.87 6.11
CA GLY A 17 0.31 -8.95 5.36
C GLY A 17 0.50 -8.66 3.87
N GLY A 18 -0.42 -9.16 3.06
CA GLY A 18 -0.29 -9.01 1.62
C GLY A 18 -0.30 -7.56 1.11
N ALA A 19 -0.94 -6.58 1.76
CA ALA A 19 -0.83 -5.17 1.37
C ALA A 19 0.57 -4.62 1.66
N GLU A 20 1.17 -5.09 2.73
CA GLU A 20 2.48 -4.72 3.25
C GLU A 20 3.60 -5.29 2.37
N THR A 21 3.54 -6.60 2.06
CA THR A 21 4.50 -7.22 1.13
C THR A 21 4.44 -6.57 -0.24
N GLY A 22 3.23 -6.35 -0.80
CA GLY A 22 3.11 -5.65 -2.07
C GLY A 22 3.54 -4.16 -2.04
N CYS A 23 3.58 -3.52 -0.85
CA CYS A 23 4.20 -2.20 -0.69
C CYS A 23 5.73 -2.31 -0.74
N TYR A 24 6.27 -3.29 -0.04
CA TYR A 24 7.69 -3.60 0.03
C TYR A 24 8.23 -3.94 -1.37
N ASP A 25 7.61 -4.88 -2.07
CA ASP A 25 8.02 -5.34 -3.40
C ASP A 25 7.99 -4.20 -4.42
N LEU A 26 6.89 -3.45 -4.48
CA LEU A 26 6.79 -2.30 -5.37
C LEU A 26 7.83 -1.22 -5.06
N ALA A 27 8.15 -1.00 -3.78
CA ALA A 27 9.15 0.00 -3.42
C ALA A 27 10.55 -0.40 -3.91
N HIS A 28 10.94 -1.67 -3.76
CA HIS A 28 12.22 -2.18 -4.25
C HIS A 28 12.27 -2.19 -5.78
N PHE A 29 11.23 -2.66 -6.44
CA PHE A 29 11.12 -2.64 -7.90
C PHE A 29 11.29 -1.22 -8.46
N LEU A 30 10.61 -0.23 -7.87
CA LEU A 30 10.77 1.16 -8.28
C LEU A 30 12.19 1.69 -8.07
N GLY A 31 12.80 1.38 -6.93
CA GLY A 31 14.17 1.78 -6.60
C GLY A 31 15.23 1.11 -7.48
N GLU A 32 14.93 -0.05 -8.04
CA GLU A 32 15.77 -0.77 -9.00
C GLU A 32 15.60 -0.28 -10.44
N ASN A 33 14.46 0.31 -10.75
CA ASN A 33 14.13 0.82 -12.08
C ASN A 33 14.19 2.36 -12.16
N ASP A 34 15.23 2.94 -11.65
CA ASP A 34 15.55 4.37 -11.76
C ASP A 34 14.49 5.34 -11.22
N CYS A 35 13.58 4.87 -10.37
CA CYS A 35 12.62 5.73 -9.69
C CYS A 35 13.10 6.08 -8.29
N LEU A 36 12.83 7.31 -7.83
CA LEU A 36 12.98 7.61 -6.41
C LEU A 36 11.83 6.94 -5.67
N SER A 37 12.16 5.95 -4.86
CA SER A 37 11.19 5.20 -4.06
C SER A 37 11.28 5.58 -2.58
N CYS A 38 10.14 6.01 -2.02
CA CYS A 38 10.02 6.34 -0.60
C CYS A 38 8.89 5.55 0.04
N ILE A 39 9.07 5.13 1.29
CA ILE A 39 8.01 4.58 2.15
C ILE A 39 7.87 5.43 3.40
N VAL A 40 6.62 5.79 3.73
CA VAL A 40 6.24 6.33 5.04
C VAL A 40 5.39 5.30 5.76
N THR A 41 5.80 4.94 6.97
CA THR A 41 5.10 3.95 7.83
C THR A 41 5.36 4.26 9.30
N SER A 42 4.54 3.72 10.20
CA SER A 42 4.82 3.77 11.64
C SER A 42 5.85 2.73 12.11
N GLY A 43 6.25 1.82 11.22
CA GLY A 43 7.15 0.71 11.52
C GLY A 43 6.59 -0.61 10.99
N GLY A 44 7.11 -1.70 11.52
CA GLY A 44 6.69 -3.07 11.17
C GLY A 44 7.86 -3.99 10.92
N GLU A 45 7.55 -5.26 10.79
CA GLU A 45 8.53 -6.34 10.75
C GLU A 45 9.38 -6.31 9.47
N LEU A 46 8.80 -5.93 8.31
CA LEU A 46 9.52 -5.82 7.04
C LEU A 46 10.48 -4.62 6.98
N VAL A 47 10.38 -3.68 7.92
CA VAL A 47 11.28 -2.49 7.95
C VAL A 47 12.76 -2.90 8.02
N ARG A 48 13.09 -3.98 8.71
CA ARG A 48 14.47 -4.50 8.85
C ARG A 48 15.06 -5.00 7.54
N PHE A 49 14.23 -5.38 6.58
CA PHE A 49 14.66 -5.93 5.28
C PHE A 49 14.74 -4.86 4.18
N ILE A 50 14.36 -3.61 4.46
CA ILE A 50 14.40 -2.55 3.46
C ILE A 50 15.85 -2.26 3.06
N ASN A 51 16.13 -2.37 1.77
CA ASN A 51 17.39 -1.91 1.19
C ASN A 51 17.43 -0.37 1.17
N LYS A 52 18.09 0.24 2.13
CA LYS A 52 18.18 1.69 2.29
C LYS A 52 18.92 2.41 1.15
N LYS A 53 19.67 1.68 0.32
CA LYS A 53 20.30 2.22 -0.90
C LYS A 53 19.29 2.42 -2.04
N LYS A 54 18.20 1.66 -2.03
CA LYS A 54 17.15 1.65 -3.08
C LYS A 54 15.88 2.38 -2.63
N VAL A 55 15.54 2.29 -1.34
CA VAL A 55 14.26 2.78 -0.80
C VAL A 55 14.51 3.70 0.40
N LYS A 56 14.04 4.94 0.31
CA LYS A 56 14.05 5.87 1.44
C LYS A 56 12.92 5.55 2.40
N LEU A 57 13.25 5.22 3.64
CA LEU A 57 12.28 4.94 4.69
C LEU A 57 12.13 6.12 5.65
N ILE A 58 10.90 6.51 5.94
CA ILE A 58 10.56 7.58 6.88
C ILE A 58 9.52 7.05 7.87
N LYS A 59 9.76 7.23 9.17
CA LYS A 59 8.81 6.83 10.21
C LYS A 59 7.94 8.00 10.63
N LEU A 60 6.61 7.82 10.54
CA LEU A 60 5.58 8.74 11.04
C LEU A 60 4.41 7.94 11.64
N PRO A 61 3.68 8.48 12.62
CA PRO A 61 2.54 7.80 13.26
C PRO A 61 1.28 7.77 12.36
N VAL A 62 1.45 7.34 11.10
CA VAL A 62 0.40 7.35 10.05
C VAL A 62 -0.71 6.32 10.25
N GLN A 63 -0.55 5.40 11.21
CA GLN A 63 -1.58 4.44 11.61
C GLN A 63 -2.69 5.08 12.45
N SER A 64 -2.43 6.25 13.02
CA SER A 64 -3.36 6.91 13.94
C SER A 64 -4.63 7.40 13.24
N LYS A 65 -5.76 7.29 13.97
CA LYS A 65 -7.06 7.84 13.58
C LYS A 65 -7.39 9.14 14.35
N ASN A 66 -6.50 9.57 15.25
CA ASN A 66 -6.66 10.81 15.99
C ASN A 66 -6.60 12.02 15.03
N PRO A 67 -7.57 12.93 15.03
CA PRO A 67 -7.61 14.07 14.12
C PRO A 67 -6.37 14.98 14.23
N ILE A 68 -5.83 15.18 15.42
CA ILE A 68 -4.64 15.99 15.64
C ILE A 68 -3.42 15.34 14.98
N LEU A 69 -3.26 14.01 15.15
CA LEU A 69 -2.18 13.29 14.51
C LEU A 69 -2.38 13.17 12.97
N ILE A 70 -3.62 13.12 12.49
CA ILE A 70 -3.92 13.21 11.05
C ILE A 70 -3.42 14.53 10.49
N LEU A 71 -3.70 15.65 11.18
CA LEU A 71 -3.24 16.98 10.76
C LEU A 71 -1.71 17.11 10.84
N PHE A 72 -1.11 16.67 11.94
CA PHE A 72 0.36 16.61 12.07
C PHE A 72 1.01 15.82 10.93
N ASN A 73 0.50 14.61 10.66
CA ASN A 73 0.99 13.79 9.56
C ASN A 73 0.79 14.46 8.19
N ALA A 74 -0.31 15.20 7.99
CA ALA A 74 -0.54 15.93 6.74
C ALA A 74 0.52 17.01 6.53
N ILE A 75 0.85 17.78 7.56
CA ILE A 75 1.91 18.82 7.52
C ILE A 75 3.27 18.16 7.25
N ALA A 76 3.62 17.13 7.99
CA ALA A 76 4.88 16.39 7.78
C ALA A 76 4.99 15.84 6.35
N LEU A 77 3.89 15.28 5.83
CA LEU A 77 3.83 14.77 4.45
C LEU A 77 3.99 15.89 3.41
N VAL A 78 3.46 17.09 3.64
CA VAL A 78 3.70 18.26 2.76
C VAL A 78 5.20 18.52 2.62
N PHE A 79 5.92 18.60 3.74
CA PHE A 79 7.37 18.81 3.72
C PHE A 79 8.10 17.64 3.03
N ILE A 80 7.74 16.38 3.32
CA ILE A 80 8.34 15.21 2.67
C ILE A 80 8.13 15.26 1.16
N ILE A 81 6.93 15.60 0.71
CA ILE A 81 6.59 15.70 -0.72
C ILE A 81 7.41 16.79 -1.40
N LEU A 82 7.52 17.96 -0.80
CA LEU A 82 8.24 19.10 -1.37
C LEU A 82 9.76 18.86 -1.40
N PHE A 83 10.36 18.50 -0.27
CA PHE A 83 11.81 18.30 -0.17
C PHE A 83 12.33 17.14 -1.02
N ASN A 84 11.53 16.09 -1.23
CA ASN A 84 11.91 14.98 -2.11
C ASN A 84 11.37 15.14 -3.54
N ASN A 85 10.67 16.23 -3.82
CA ASN A 85 10.02 16.50 -5.11
C ASN A 85 9.17 15.31 -5.60
N ILE A 86 8.35 14.74 -4.69
CA ILE A 86 7.51 13.56 -4.97
C ILE A 86 6.50 13.89 -6.06
N SER A 87 6.33 13.01 -7.02
CA SER A 87 5.36 13.14 -8.13
C SER A 87 4.03 12.45 -7.81
N ILE A 88 4.10 11.29 -7.16
CA ILE A 88 2.93 10.44 -6.84
C ILE A 88 2.97 10.04 -5.38
N VAL A 89 1.85 10.22 -4.69
CA VAL A 89 1.60 9.68 -3.34
C VAL A 89 0.63 8.52 -3.46
N HIS A 90 1.09 7.32 -3.12
CA HIS A 90 0.32 6.09 -3.20
C HIS A 90 -0.01 5.56 -1.82
N VAL A 91 -1.28 5.50 -1.50
CA VAL A 91 -1.78 5.06 -0.19
C VAL A 91 -2.46 3.70 -0.30
N ARG A 92 -2.18 2.86 0.70
CA ARG A 92 -2.68 1.48 0.74
C ARG A 92 -3.64 1.20 1.90
N SER A 93 -4.03 2.24 2.67
CA SER A 93 -4.95 2.09 3.80
C SER A 93 -5.67 3.39 4.13
N ARG A 94 -6.85 3.26 4.78
CA ARG A 94 -7.72 4.37 5.17
C ARG A 94 -7.09 5.32 6.20
N ALA A 95 -6.34 4.77 7.16
CA ALA A 95 -5.77 5.60 8.24
C ALA A 95 -4.88 6.72 7.71
N PRO A 96 -3.84 6.45 6.89
CA PRO A 96 -3.02 7.50 6.30
C PRO A 96 -3.69 8.27 5.16
N ALA A 97 -4.79 7.76 4.59
CA ALA A 97 -5.37 8.35 3.39
C ALA A 97 -5.89 9.78 3.61
N TRP A 98 -6.39 10.11 4.79
CA TRP A 98 -6.83 11.48 5.11
C TRP A 98 -5.67 12.47 5.14
N SER A 99 -4.56 12.12 5.81
CA SER A 99 -3.35 12.94 5.82
C SER A 99 -2.77 13.13 4.41
N CYS A 100 -2.73 12.05 3.63
CA CYS A 100 -2.24 12.08 2.26
C CYS A 100 -3.15 12.89 1.32
N LEU A 101 -4.47 12.80 1.48
CA LEU A 101 -5.42 13.61 0.72
C LEU A 101 -5.19 15.11 0.96
N LEU A 102 -5.01 15.52 2.21
CA LEU A 102 -4.72 16.91 2.57
C LEU A 102 -3.37 17.35 1.98
N ALA A 103 -2.31 16.58 2.22
CA ALA A 103 -0.97 16.89 1.74
C ALA A 103 -0.90 17.00 0.21
N THR A 104 -1.55 16.06 -0.51
CA THR A 104 -1.55 16.08 -1.98
C THR A 104 -2.38 17.21 -2.57
N LYS A 105 -3.46 17.64 -1.91
CA LYS A 105 -4.21 18.83 -2.32
C LYS A 105 -3.36 20.10 -2.17
N ILE A 106 -2.66 20.26 -1.05
CA ILE A 106 -1.78 21.42 -0.79
C ILE A 106 -0.64 21.46 -1.81
N THR A 107 0.02 20.32 -2.02
CA THR A 107 1.20 20.22 -2.89
C THR A 107 0.86 20.01 -4.38
N ARG A 108 -0.43 19.87 -4.72
CA ARG A 108 -0.93 19.59 -6.08
C ARG A 108 -0.29 18.36 -6.73
N ARG A 109 0.04 17.33 -5.91
CA ARG A 109 0.63 16.08 -6.39
C ARG A 109 -0.43 15.01 -6.68
N LYS A 110 -0.08 14.03 -7.50
CA LYS A 110 -1.00 12.93 -7.85
C LYS A 110 -1.23 12.04 -6.63
N PHE A 111 -2.51 11.77 -6.33
CA PHE A 111 -2.93 10.92 -5.25
C PHE A 111 -3.49 9.62 -5.80
N VAL A 112 -2.92 8.48 -5.39
CA VAL A 112 -3.29 7.13 -5.82
C VAL A 112 -3.68 6.32 -4.58
N THR A 113 -4.70 5.49 -4.69
CA THR A 113 -5.13 4.59 -3.61
C THR A 113 -5.31 3.18 -4.13
N THR A 114 -4.95 2.19 -3.32
CA THR A 114 -5.24 0.77 -3.61
C THR A 114 -6.13 0.18 -2.53
N PHE A 115 -7.24 -0.42 -2.94
CA PHE A 115 -8.09 -1.23 -2.10
C PHE A 115 -7.56 -2.67 -2.07
N HIS A 116 -7.18 -3.14 -0.88
CA HIS A 116 -6.69 -4.50 -0.64
C HIS A 116 -7.76 -5.43 -0.04
N GLY A 117 -8.92 -4.90 0.30
CA GLY A 117 -10.04 -5.65 0.86
C GLY A 117 -11.32 -4.82 0.86
N THR A 118 -12.41 -5.44 1.31
CA THR A 118 -13.69 -4.79 1.49
C THR A 118 -13.67 -3.93 2.76
N TYR A 119 -14.08 -2.67 2.64
CA TYR A 119 -14.19 -1.78 3.77
C TYR A 119 -15.64 -1.71 4.24
N ASN A 120 -16.03 -2.70 5.04
CA ASN A 120 -17.37 -2.75 5.60
C ASN A 120 -17.62 -1.59 6.55
N PHE A 121 -18.86 -1.13 6.57
CA PHE A 121 -19.32 -0.03 7.41
C PHE A 121 -20.67 -0.37 8.03
N LYS A 122 -20.83 -0.05 9.33
CA LYS A 122 -22.08 -0.25 10.07
C LYS A 122 -22.99 1.02 10.04
N ASN A 123 -22.39 2.19 9.79
CA ASN A 123 -23.09 3.48 9.80
C ASN A 123 -22.50 4.47 8.80
N SER A 124 -23.19 5.60 8.60
CA SER A 124 -22.82 6.64 7.64
C SER A 124 -21.49 7.30 7.95
N VAL A 125 -21.14 7.47 9.23
CA VAL A 125 -19.88 8.08 9.66
C VAL A 125 -18.70 7.19 9.23
N LYS A 126 -18.80 5.89 9.47
CA LYS A 126 -17.77 4.93 9.04
C LYS A 126 -17.68 4.84 7.51
N LYS A 127 -18.83 4.94 6.83
CA LYS A 127 -18.87 5.00 5.35
C LYS A 127 -18.16 6.25 4.83
N PHE A 128 -18.43 7.40 5.42
CA PHE A 128 -17.75 8.65 5.10
C PHE A 128 -16.24 8.56 5.36
N TYR A 129 -15.83 8.04 6.53
CA TYR A 129 -14.41 7.82 6.83
C TYR A 129 -13.71 6.94 5.79
N ASN A 130 -14.34 5.84 5.39
CA ASN A 130 -13.81 4.93 4.38
C ASN A 130 -13.75 5.57 2.98
N SER A 131 -14.64 6.52 2.69
CA SER A 131 -14.77 7.17 1.36
C SER A 131 -13.52 7.94 0.94
N VAL A 132 -12.59 8.22 1.85
CA VAL A 132 -11.31 8.87 1.51
C VAL A 132 -10.55 8.10 0.43
N MET A 133 -10.67 6.77 0.43
CA MET A 133 -9.98 5.90 -0.53
C MET A 133 -10.50 6.06 -1.97
N VAL A 134 -11.73 6.55 -2.17
CA VAL A 134 -12.28 6.85 -3.50
C VAL A 134 -12.15 8.34 -3.87
N ARG A 135 -11.45 9.14 -3.07
CA ARG A 135 -11.20 10.56 -3.34
C ARG A 135 -9.89 10.82 -4.09
N SER A 136 -9.12 9.78 -4.39
CA SER A 136 -7.88 9.87 -5.18
C SER A 136 -8.15 10.11 -6.67
N SER A 137 -7.14 10.53 -7.42
CA SER A 137 -7.21 10.70 -8.87
C SER A 137 -7.16 9.37 -9.64
N LEU A 138 -6.53 8.35 -9.04
CA LEU A 138 -6.50 6.98 -9.54
C LEU A 138 -6.78 6.03 -8.38
N ILE A 139 -7.75 5.15 -8.58
CA ILE A 139 -8.15 4.11 -7.64
C ILE A 139 -7.76 2.77 -8.23
N ILE A 140 -7.15 1.91 -7.44
CA ILE A 140 -6.77 0.55 -7.83
C ILE A 140 -7.54 -0.44 -6.95
N ALA A 141 -8.19 -1.42 -7.56
CA ALA A 141 -8.73 -2.59 -6.89
C ALA A 141 -7.85 -3.81 -7.17
N GLY A 142 -7.52 -4.59 -6.12
CA GLY A 142 -6.70 -5.78 -6.26
C GLY A 142 -7.42 -6.99 -6.87
N SER A 143 -8.73 -6.88 -7.12
CA SER A 143 -9.55 -7.90 -7.76
C SER A 143 -10.86 -7.33 -8.30
N ASN A 144 -11.52 -8.07 -9.21
CA ASN A 144 -12.86 -7.73 -9.69
C ASN A 144 -13.89 -7.70 -8.55
N PHE A 145 -13.77 -8.59 -7.58
CA PHE A 145 -14.64 -8.61 -6.41
C PHE A 145 -14.56 -7.29 -5.62
N ILE A 146 -13.34 -6.80 -5.36
CA ILE A 146 -13.13 -5.51 -4.68
C ILE A 146 -13.65 -4.35 -5.53
N PHE A 147 -13.42 -4.38 -6.85
CA PHE A 147 -13.93 -3.37 -7.77
C PHE A 147 -15.46 -3.25 -7.70
N LEU A 148 -16.17 -4.38 -7.78
CA LEU A 148 -17.62 -4.42 -7.68
C LEU A 148 -18.11 -3.95 -6.31
N HIS A 149 -17.45 -4.37 -5.23
CA HIS A 149 -17.78 -3.93 -3.87
C HIS A 149 -17.67 -2.40 -3.72
N VAL A 150 -16.60 -1.81 -4.22
CA VAL A 150 -16.38 -0.35 -4.16
C VAL A 150 -17.41 0.40 -4.99
N ASN A 151 -17.69 -0.05 -6.21
CA ASN A 151 -18.73 0.55 -7.06
C ASN A 151 -20.10 0.52 -6.40
N ARG A 152 -20.50 -0.62 -5.83
CA ARG A 152 -21.79 -0.76 -5.16
C ARG A 152 -21.92 0.14 -3.93
N ASN A 153 -20.87 0.23 -3.12
CA ASN A 153 -20.97 0.86 -1.80
C ASN A 153 -20.53 2.32 -1.77
N TYR A 154 -19.69 2.76 -2.70
CA TYR A 154 -19.08 4.10 -2.69
C TYR A 154 -19.34 4.91 -3.95
N SER A 155 -20.26 4.47 -4.85
CA SER A 155 -20.58 5.12 -6.13
C SER A 155 -20.84 6.62 -6.00
N LYS A 156 -21.59 7.04 -4.99
CA LYS A 156 -21.90 8.46 -4.75
C LYS A 156 -20.66 9.34 -4.45
N TYR A 157 -19.54 8.75 -4.08
CA TYR A 157 -18.26 9.44 -3.85
C TYR A 157 -17.30 9.30 -5.03
N LEU A 158 -17.62 8.41 -6.01
CA LEU A 158 -16.85 8.27 -7.24
C LEU A 158 -17.21 9.42 -8.20
N ASN A 159 -16.20 10.11 -8.67
CA ASN A 159 -16.39 11.11 -9.71
C ASN A 159 -16.15 10.45 -11.07
N VAL A 160 -17.00 10.72 -12.06
CA VAL A 160 -16.92 10.19 -13.43
C VAL A 160 -15.55 10.43 -14.11
N LYS A 161 -14.86 11.51 -13.72
CA LYS A 161 -13.51 11.85 -14.23
C LYS A 161 -12.36 11.05 -13.61
N LYS A 162 -12.63 10.18 -12.61
CA LYS A 162 -11.61 9.39 -11.93
C LYS A 162 -11.38 8.07 -12.63
N ARG A 163 -10.12 7.66 -12.74
CA ARG A 163 -9.77 6.34 -13.20
C ARG A 163 -9.88 5.34 -12.05
N PHE A 164 -10.68 4.30 -12.23
CA PHE A 164 -10.80 3.17 -11.34
C PHE A 164 -10.44 1.90 -12.11
N LEU A 165 -9.35 1.26 -11.75
CA LEU A 165 -8.75 0.14 -12.47
C LEU A 165 -8.66 -1.09 -11.57
N VAL A 166 -8.79 -2.26 -12.18
CA VAL A 166 -8.42 -3.53 -11.55
C VAL A 166 -6.98 -3.83 -11.94
N ILE A 167 -6.11 -3.97 -10.95
CA ILE A 167 -4.74 -4.43 -11.13
C ILE A 167 -4.53 -5.59 -10.16
N PHE A 168 -4.48 -6.80 -10.70
CA PHE A 168 -4.21 -7.99 -9.93
C PHE A 168 -2.82 -7.94 -9.30
N ARG A 169 -2.68 -8.63 -8.17
CA ARG A 169 -1.37 -8.72 -7.52
C ARG A 169 -0.52 -9.74 -8.23
N GLY A 170 0.71 -9.36 -8.52
CA GLY A 170 1.74 -10.28 -8.94
C GLY A 170 2.41 -10.95 -7.74
N ILE A 171 3.01 -12.09 -7.98
CA ILE A 171 3.96 -12.79 -7.10
C ILE A 171 5.23 -13.07 -7.88
N ASN A 172 6.35 -13.24 -7.19
CA ASN A 172 7.55 -13.75 -7.81
C ASN A 172 7.38 -15.27 -8.00
N VAL A 173 7.06 -15.69 -9.22
CA VAL A 173 6.78 -17.10 -9.56
C VAL A 173 8.01 -17.97 -9.29
N ASP A 174 9.21 -17.49 -9.63
CA ASP A 174 10.46 -18.23 -9.45
C ASP A 174 10.72 -18.55 -7.98
N TYR A 175 10.34 -17.66 -7.07
CA TYR A 175 10.46 -17.89 -5.63
C TYR A 175 9.52 -18.97 -5.09
N PHE A 176 8.34 -19.14 -5.73
CA PHE A 176 7.32 -20.11 -5.31
C PHE A 176 7.31 -21.37 -6.17
N GLU A 177 8.32 -21.56 -7.02
CA GLU A 177 8.44 -22.76 -7.82
C GLU A 177 8.83 -23.95 -6.93
N SER A 178 8.14 -25.09 -7.09
CA SER A 178 8.36 -26.27 -6.26
C SER A 178 9.81 -26.82 -6.38
N SER A 179 10.46 -26.59 -7.51
CA SER A 179 11.85 -26.96 -7.75
C SER A 179 12.86 -26.21 -6.85
N THR A 180 12.47 -25.11 -6.23
CA THR A 180 13.33 -24.34 -5.30
C THR A 180 13.34 -24.89 -3.88
N ILE A 181 12.43 -25.82 -3.54
CA ILE A 181 12.29 -26.42 -2.23
C ILE A 181 13.00 -27.78 -2.23
N SER A 182 13.99 -27.93 -1.37
CA SER A 182 14.66 -29.23 -1.21
C SER A 182 13.75 -30.23 -0.50
N GLU A 183 13.92 -31.51 -0.79
CA GLU A 183 13.16 -32.59 -0.16
C GLU A 183 13.37 -32.62 1.38
N SER A 184 14.55 -32.21 1.84
CA SER A 184 14.86 -32.08 3.26
C SER A 184 14.03 -30.98 3.95
N GLU A 185 13.86 -29.83 3.31
CA GLU A 185 13.03 -28.73 3.82
C GLU A 185 11.56 -29.10 3.86
N GLU A 186 11.06 -29.77 2.80
CA GLU A 186 9.70 -30.28 2.76
C GLU A 186 9.44 -31.29 3.89
N ASN A 187 10.34 -32.25 4.08
CA ASN A 187 10.23 -33.26 5.11
C ASN A 187 10.30 -32.65 6.54
N GLN A 188 11.16 -31.64 6.73
CA GLN A 188 11.22 -30.92 8.00
C GLN A 188 9.92 -30.17 8.29
N GLN A 189 9.35 -29.48 7.30
CA GLN A 189 8.11 -28.75 7.45
C GLN A 189 6.91 -29.69 7.75
N LEU A 190 6.87 -30.86 7.10
CA LEU A 190 5.85 -31.87 7.37
C LEU A 190 5.94 -32.39 8.80
N LYS A 191 7.16 -32.66 9.32
CA LYS A 191 7.37 -33.03 10.72
C LYS A 191 6.90 -31.94 11.69
N ASP A 192 7.25 -30.68 11.42
CA ASP A 192 6.87 -29.54 12.25
C ASP A 192 5.35 -29.36 12.31
N TRP A 193 4.64 -29.72 11.24
CA TRP A 193 3.17 -29.71 11.19
C TRP A 193 2.51 -31.00 11.67
N GLY A 194 3.28 -32.03 12.01
CA GLY A 194 2.76 -33.34 12.41
C GLY A 194 2.06 -34.09 11.27
N LEU A 195 2.42 -33.79 10.03
CA LEU A 195 1.85 -34.41 8.83
C LEU A 195 2.73 -35.56 8.34
N ASP A 196 2.08 -36.60 7.81
CA ASP A 196 2.72 -37.76 7.21
C ASP A 196 2.47 -37.78 5.71
N LYS A 197 3.55 -37.85 4.89
CA LYS A 197 3.46 -37.93 3.43
C LYS A 197 2.65 -39.13 2.92
N SER A 198 2.55 -40.20 3.71
CA SER A 198 1.82 -41.43 3.33
C SER A 198 0.30 -41.29 3.43
N LYS A 199 -0.18 -40.25 4.10
CA LYS A 199 -1.62 -39.99 4.27
C LYS A 199 -2.06 -38.90 3.30
N LYS A 200 -2.44 -39.32 2.11
CA LYS A 200 -3.17 -38.49 1.14
C LYS A 200 -4.65 -38.51 1.46
#